data_056bbfc3d61374c694572c10fe647d48
#
_entry.id   056bbfc3d61374c694572c10fe647d48
#
_cell.length_a   1.000
_cell.length_b   1.000
_cell.length_c   1.000
_cell.angle_alpha   90.00
_cell.angle_beta   90.00
_cell.angle_gamma   90.00
#
_symmetry.space_group_name_H-M   'P 1'
#
loop_
_entity.id
_entity.type
_entity.pdbx_description
1 polymer ?
#
loop_
_entity_poly.entity_id
_entity_poly.type
_entity_poly.pdbx_seq_one_letter_code
_entity_poly.pdbx_strand_id
1 'polypeptide(L)'
;MIFTRLNKSSRPSTAIAMALVIAGTGALGATALEAPAFAQKKKKEEKEEKGQYSKEFLAAYQPLDEIQKSEAPDAAAAKAAVPALVAATSSPDEKRATGGALFNIGNKIGDEDMRLRGLELMMESGTLEPELAGQIGFAAYQAYSARNDIPAARQALESAIAANYSTTATMSDGSQKTIGTPEMQRMIADLYFNADQTQEGLAYVSETVNSLKAAGEPVPEQLIRVGLAQAYENNLQPQSREYVAMLAENYPSPAVWGDAVIITLNSGGYANADALDLLRLSRRLNSYNDTRVLAEYIELLDSRRYPGEVVAAIDEGFALSNVDKSDPFLIESRKEAAGRVSADRQGLSSLAADARKSGATLKTLVVAGDTFLSYDQPAEAEEFYTKALGMSGVETPVVLTRLGIAQFDQGKYSEAGETFRKVEGARKDIANLWAIYAAQKGGR
;
A
#
# COMPACT_ATOMS: atom_id res chain seq x y z
N MET A 1 -14.15 4.18 -12.55
CA MET A 1 -13.78 3.81 -13.94
C MET A 1 -12.27 3.60 -14.15
N ILE A 2 -11.54 3.13 -13.13
CA ILE A 2 -10.11 2.76 -13.30
C ILE A 2 -10.00 1.33 -13.86
N PHE A 3 -10.96 0.46 -13.62
CA PHE A 3 -10.95 -0.93 -14.10
C PHE A 3 -11.57 -1.20 -15.48
N THR A 4 -12.17 -0.22 -16.15
CA THR A 4 -12.75 -0.43 -17.49
C THR A 4 -11.73 -0.44 -18.64
N ARG A 5 -10.41 -0.39 -18.35
CA ARG A 5 -9.34 -0.50 -19.36
C ARG A 5 -8.24 -1.51 -19.02
N LEU A 6 -8.50 -2.48 -18.16
CA LEU A 6 -7.68 -3.69 -18.12
C LEU A 6 -8.19 -4.66 -19.18
N ASN A 7 -7.97 -4.27 -20.43
CA ASN A 7 -8.16 -5.13 -21.59
C ASN A 7 -7.22 -6.34 -21.43
N LYS A 8 -7.77 -7.55 -21.53
CA LYS A 8 -7.00 -8.80 -21.70
C LYS A 8 -6.16 -8.71 -22.96
N SER A 9 -5.03 -8.07 -22.90
CA SER A 9 -4.02 -8.16 -23.94
C SER A 9 -2.66 -8.07 -23.31
N SER A 10 -1.94 -9.17 -23.41
CA SER A 10 -0.52 -9.34 -23.15
C SER A 10 -0.13 -9.08 -21.67
N ARG A 11 0.38 -10.12 -21.04
CA ARG A 11 1.29 -9.96 -19.90
C ARG A 11 2.17 -8.76 -20.22
N PRO A 12 2.15 -7.69 -19.48
CA PRO A 12 3.26 -6.79 -19.49
C PRO A 12 4.37 -7.51 -18.74
N SER A 13 5.13 -8.34 -19.45
CA SER A 13 6.55 -8.41 -19.18
C SER A 13 7.11 -7.01 -19.51
N THR A 14 6.63 -6.02 -18.81
CA THR A 14 7.36 -4.82 -18.51
C THR A 14 8.36 -5.21 -17.43
N ALA A 15 9.30 -6.12 -17.77
CA ALA A 15 10.66 -5.75 -17.53
C ALA A 15 10.72 -4.30 -18.02
N ILE A 16 10.54 -3.33 -17.12
CA ILE A 16 11.10 -2.02 -17.30
C ILE A 16 12.59 -2.34 -17.40
N ALA A 17 13.05 -2.64 -18.62
CA ALA A 17 14.41 -2.43 -18.98
C ALA A 17 14.58 -0.91 -18.77
N MET A 18 14.70 -0.48 -17.51
CA MET A 18 15.36 0.74 -17.18
C MET A 18 16.77 0.53 -17.67
N ALA A 19 17.02 0.86 -18.92
CA ALA A 19 18.31 1.31 -19.32
C ALA A 19 18.52 2.61 -18.52
N LEU A 20 18.76 2.47 -17.22
CA LEU A 20 19.34 3.49 -16.39
C LEU A 20 20.77 3.65 -16.95
N VAL A 21 20.86 4.44 -18.00
CA VAL A 21 22.10 5.12 -18.29
C VAL A 21 22.30 6.01 -17.08
N ILE A 22 23.01 5.50 -16.08
CA ILE A 22 23.60 6.34 -15.06
C ILE A 22 24.51 7.29 -15.84
N ALA A 23 24.00 8.45 -16.21
CA ALA A 23 24.80 9.58 -16.65
C ALA A 23 25.62 10.11 -15.46
N GLY A 24 26.20 9.21 -14.70
CA GLY A 24 26.93 9.44 -13.48
C GLY A 24 28.02 8.41 -13.23
N THR A 25 28.24 7.45 -14.15
CA THR A 25 29.33 6.49 -14.02
C THR A 25 30.72 7.13 -14.09
N GLY A 26 30.79 8.43 -14.43
CA GLY A 26 32.01 9.21 -14.31
C GLY A 26 32.27 9.82 -12.93
N ALA A 27 31.28 9.85 -12.01
CA ALA A 27 31.40 10.60 -10.76
C ALA A 27 31.70 9.72 -9.52
N LEU A 28 31.58 8.39 -9.61
CA LEU A 28 32.10 7.51 -8.55
C LEU A 28 33.64 7.45 -8.53
N GLY A 29 34.26 8.13 -9.49
CA GLY A 29 35.65 7.79 -9.82
C GLY A 29 36.73 8.66 -9.23
N ALA A 30 36.56 9.88 -8.88
CA ALA A 30 37.76 10.71 -8.76
C ALA A 30 38.07 11.32 -7.38
N THR A 31 37.11 11.39 -6.46
CA THR A 31 37.37 12.15 -5.22
C THR A 31 37.03 11.43 -3.92
N ALA A 32 36.36 10.27 -3.94
CA ALA A 32 35.93 9.57 -2.71
C ALA A 32 36.62 8.22 -2.44
N LEU A 33 37.41 7.69 -3.40
CA LEU A 33 38.15 6.45 -3.26
C LEU A 33 39.67 6.79 -3.33
N GLU A 34 40.20 7.42 -2.30
CA GLU A 34 41.68 7.59 -2.20
C GLU A 34 42.32 6.23 -2.16
N ALA A 35 43.10 5.93 -3.21
CA ALA A 35 44.02 4.82 -3.20
C ALA A 35 45.01 5.01 -2.04
N PRO A 36 45.44 3.95 -1.32
CA PRO A 36 46.42 4.07 -0.27
C PRO A 36 47.70 4.73 -0.84
N ALA A 37 47.98 5.96 -0.41
CA ALA A 37 49.12 6.70 -0.88
C ALA A 37 50.41 6.00 -0.37
N PHE A 38 51.19 5.44 -1.28
CA PHE A 38 52.53 5.00 -0.97
C PHE A 38 53.37 6.21 -0.54
N ALA A 39 53.71 6.29 0.73
CA ALA A 39 54.35 7.42 1.37
C ALA A 39 55.69 7.75 0.74
N GLN A 40 55.79 8.84 -0.03
CA GLN A 40 57.02 9.61 -0.17
C GLN A 40 57.16 10.52 1.06
N LYS A 41 58.24 10.31 1.80
CA LYS A 41 58.65 11.13 2.94
C LYS A 41 58.69 12.63 2.57
N LYS A 42 57.78 13.43 3.11
CA LYS A 42 58.09 14.82 3.49
C LYS A 42 57.33 15.20 4.76
N LYS A 43 58.08 15.83 5.67
CA LYS A 43 57.72 16.22 7.02
C LYS A 43 56.57 17.23 7.10
N LYS A 44 55.79 17.04 8.14
CA LYS A 44 55.15 17.97 9.09
C LYS A 44 53.64 18.08 9.03
N GLU A 45 53.08 17.55 10.12
CA GLU A 45 51.97 18.06 10.93
C GLU A 45 50.68 18.48 10.22
N GLU A 46 49.77 17.46 10.11
CA GLU A 46 48.38 17.56 10.56
C GLU A 46 47.92 16.10 10.86
N LYS A 47 47.29 15.89 12.02
CA LYS A 47 46.71 14.59 12.40
C LYS A 47 45.40 14.37 11.63
N GLU A 48 45.51 13.88 10.41
CA GLU A 48 44.46 13.07 9.81
C GLU A 48 44.65 11.63 10.29
N GLU A 49 43.60 11.00 10.78
CA GLU A 49 43.61 9.55 11.08
C GLU A 49 43.84 8.81 9.76
N LYS A 50 45.09 8.49 9.48
CA LYS A 50 45.45 7.63 8.34
C LYS A 50 44.91 6.24 8.64
N GLY A 51 44.02 5.73 7.78
CA GLY A 51 43.53 4.36 7.81
C GLY A 51 44.72 3.37 8.01
N GLN A 52 44.61 2.47 8.99
CA GLN A 52 45.68 1.52 9.29
C GLN A 52 45.55 0.33 8.35
N TYR A 53 46.25 0.40 7.20
CA TYR A 53 46.40 -0.75 6.30
C TYR A 53 47.49 -1.69 6.81
N SER A 54 47.21 -3.00 6.80
CA SER A 54 48.21 -4.02 7.16
C SER A 54 49.27 -4.13 6.06
N LYS A 55 50.45 -4.64 6.44
CA LYS A 55 51.56 -4.85 5.48
C LYS A 55 51.17 -5.89 4.41
N GLU A 56 50.47 -6.91 4.85
CA GLU A 56 49.93 -7.98 4.00
C GLU A 56 48.97 -7.44 2.97
N PHE A 57 48.06 -6.56 3.38
CA PHE A 57 47.16 -5.88 2.50
C PHE A 57 47.86 -5.00 1.46
N LEU A 58 48.80 -4.16 1.92
CA LEU A 58 49.56 -3.27 1.01
C LEU A 58 50.33 -4.05 -0.06
N ALA A 59 50.94 -5.18 0.31
CA ALA A 59 51.64 -6.05 -0.64
C ALA A 59 50.70 -6.68 -1.67
N ALA A 60 49.51 -7.10 -1.25
CA ALA A 60 48.50 -7.67 -2.15
C ALA A 60 47.77 -6.62 -3.00
N TYR A 61 47.64 -5.37 -2.52
CA TYR A 61 46.98 -4.28 -3.20
C TYR A 61 47.81 -3.68 -4.35
N GLN A 62 49.16 -3.65 -4.20
CA GLN A 62 50.06 -3.01 -5.17
C GLN A 62 49.91 -3.50 -6.60
N PRO A 63 49.78 -4.81 -6.92
CA PRO A 63 49.57 -5.27 -8.29
C PRO A 63 48.25 -4.73 -8.91
N LEU A 64 47.18 -4.68 -8.12
CA LEU A 64 45.90 -4.16 -8.57
C LEU A 64 45.89 -2.63 -8.73
N ASP A 65 46.62 -1.90 -7.90
CA ASP A 65 46.82 -0.45 -8.01
C ASP A 65 47.54 -0.09 -9.35
N GLU A 66 48.55 -0.87 -9.73
CA GLU A 66 49.24 -0.70 -11.01
C GLU A 66 48.28 -0.97 -12.21
N ILE A 67 47.52 -2.05 -12.12
CA ILE A 67 46.50 -2.40 -13.14
C ILE A 67 45.43 -1.32 -13.23
N GLN A 68 44.95 -0.81 -12.10
CA GLN A 68 43.91 0.25 -12.06
C GLN A 68 44.37 1.55 -12.73
N LYS A 69 45.63 1.91 -12.67
CA LYS A 69 46.23 3.09 -13.27
C LYS A 69 46.34 2.99 -14.81
N SER A 70 46.30 1.79 -15.36
CA SER A 70 46.33 1.56 -16.81
C SER A 70 45.07 2.06 -17.48
N GLU A 71 45.19 2.67 -18.66
CA GLU A 71 44.04 3.03 -19.49
C GLU A 71 43.38 1.79 -20.10
N ALA A 72 44.15 0.75 -20.37
CA ALA A 72 43.69 -0.55 -20.88
C ALA A 72 44.21 -1.69 -19.96
N PRO A 73 43.55 -1.96 -18.84
CA PRO A 73 43.99 -2.96 -17.89
C PRO A 73 43.91 -4.39 -18.46
N ASP A 74 44.93 -5.21 -18.16
CA ASP A 74 44.93 -6.63 -18.50
C ASP A 74 43.90 -7.37 -17.62
N ALA A 75 42.84 -7.85 -18.23
CA ALA A 75 41.75 -8.55 -17.53
C ALA A 75 42.22 -9.88 -16.89
N ALA A 76 43.17 -10.58 -17.48
CA ALA A 76 43.71 -11.84 -16.94
C ALA A 76 44.56 -11.56 -15.71
N ALA A 77 45.45 -10.57 -15.78
CA ALA A 77 46.28 -10.16 -14.65
C ALA A 77 45.42 -9.62 -13.50
N ALA A 78 44.38 -8.82 -13.81
CA ALA A 78 43.41 -8.35 -12.81
C ALA A 78 42.72 -9.50 -12.08
N LYS A 79 42.19 -10.46 -12.80
CA LYS A 79 41.49 -11.63 -12.21
C LYS A 79 42.47 -12.49 -11.36
N ALA A 80 43.70 -12.64 -11.79
CA ALA A 80 44.68 -13.42 -11.06
C ALA A 80 45.08 -12.76 -9.70
N ALA A 81 45.05 -11.44 -9.62
CA ALA A 81 45.44 -10.70 -8.40
C ALA A 81 44.32 -10.61 -7.34
N VAL A 82 43.04 -10.71 -7.75
CA VAL A 82 41.88 -10.55 -6.86
C VAL A 82 41.89 -11.51 -5.65
N PRO A 83 42.09 -12.83 -5.80
CA PRO A 83 42.04 -13.75 -4.66
C PRO A 83 43.05 -13.41 -3.54
N ALA A 84 44.26 -13.02 -3.90
CA ALA A 84 45.28 -12.62 -2.91
C ALA A 84 44.88 -11.34 -2.16
N LEU A 85 44.36 -10.35 -2.87
CA LEU A 85 43.90 -9.11 -2.24
C LEU A 85 42.70 -9.35 -1.30
N VAL A 86 41.70 -10.10 -1.75
CA VAL A 86 40.50 -10.40 -0.93
C VAL A 86 40.92 -11.19 0.33
N ALA A 87 41.84 -12.13 0.21
CA ALA A 87 42.35 -12.88 1.36
C ALA A 87 43.12 -12.01 2.37
N ALA A 88 43.77 -10.96 1.89
CA ALA A 88 44.51 -10.01 2.77
C ALA A 88 43.63 -8.90 3.34
N THR A 89 42.39 -8.78 2.87
CA THR A 89 41.44 -7.74 3.31
C THR A 89 40.77 -8.15 4.61
N SER A 90 40.95 -7.36 5.68
CA SER A 90 40.44 -7.68 7.02
C SER A 90 39.74 -6.52 7.70
N SER A 91 40.28 -5.30 7.65
CA SER A 91 39.71 -4.13 8.31
C SER A 91 38.62 -3.43 7.47
N PRO A 92 37.77 -2.61 8.10
CA PRO A 92 36.77 -1.79 7.36
C PRO A 92 37.42 -0.94 6.26
N ASP A 93 38.52 -0.29 6.51
CA ASP A 93 39.26 0.53 5.54
C ASP A 93 39.81 -0.30 4.38
N GLU A 94 40.34 -1.48 4.66
CA GLU A 94 40.81 -2.42 3.65
C GLU A 94 39.68 -2.94 2.78
N LYS A 95 38.51 -3.25 3.38
CA LYS A 95 37.29 -3.61 2.61
C LYS A 95 36.87 -2.50 1.66
N ARG A 96 36.84 -1.26 2.15
CA ARG A 96 36.48 -0.11 1.33
C ARG A 96 37.47 0.09 0.17
N ALA A 97 38.78 0.03 0.43
CA ALA A 97 39.83 0.18 -0.58
C ALA A 97 39.79 -0.95 -1.61
N THR A 98 39.70 -2.22 -1.17
CA THR A 98 39.54 -3.38 -2.05
C THR A 98 38.28 -3.25 -2.91
N GLY A 99 37.15 -2.91 -2.29
CA GLY A 99 35.89 -2.73 -2.96
C GLY A 99 35.98 -1.70 -4.07
N GLY A 100 36.55 -0.53 -3.79
CA GLY A 100 36.76 0.53 -4.78
C GLY A 100 37.68 0.10 -5.94
N ALA A 101 38.77 -0.61 -5.66
CA ALA A 101 39.66 -1.12 -6.69
C ALA A 101 38.96 -2.13 -7.59
N LEU A 102 38.26 -3.12 -7.02
CA LEU A 102 37.51 -4.12 -7.80
C LEU A 102 36.42 -3.50 -8.65
N PHE A 103 35.67 -2.55 -8.09
CA PHE A 103 34.62 -1.84 -8.85
C PHE A 103 35.21 -1.08 -10.04
N ASN A 104 36.28 -0.32 -9.83
CA ASN A 104 36.91 0.48 -10.90
C ASN A 104 37.53 -0.41 -12.00
N ILE A 105 38.24 -1.48 -11.62
CA ILE A 105 38.84 -2.41 -12.58
C ILE A 105 37.74 -3.16 -13.32
N GLY A 106 36.73 -3.68 -12.59
CA GLY A 106 35.60 -4.39 -13.18
C GLY A 106 34.86 -3.56 -14.21
N ASN A 107 34.68 -2.24 -13.95
CA ASN A 107 34.12 -1.31 -14.93
C ASN A 107 34.98 -1.17 -16.18
N LYS A 108 36.31 -1.06 -16.02
CA LYS A 108 37.23 -0.88 -17.15
C LYS A 108 37.32 -2.13 -18.05
N ILE A 109 37.25 -3.32 -17.46
CA ILE A 109 37.36 -4.60 -18.21
C ILE A 109 36.01 -5.24 -18.54
N GLY A 110 34.89 -4.63 -18.11
CA GLY A 110 33.54 -5.16 -18.31
C GLY A 110 33.22 -6.41 -17.51
N ASP A 111 33.84 -6.59 -16.32
CA ASP A 111 33.63 -7.76 -15.47
C ASP A 111 32.57 -7.46 -14.39
N GLU A 112 31.34 -7.95 -14.62
CA GLU A 112 30.19 -7.75 -13.75
C GLU A 112 30.37 -8.40 -12.36
N ASP A 113 31.05 -9.56 -12.26
CA ASP A 113 31.27 -10.24 -10.99
C ASP A 113 32.28 -9.48 -10.14
N MET A 114 33.32 -8.97 -10.75
CA MET A 114 34.30 -8.14 -10.09
C MET A 114 33.68 -6.81 -9.60
N ARG A 115 32.84 -6.19 -10.42
CA ARG A 115 32.09 -4.98 -10.04
C ARG A 115 31.21 -5.23 -8.83
N LEU A 116 30.39 -6.28 -8.88
CA LEU A 116 29.48 -6.61 -7.80
C LEU A 116 30.24 -6.93 -6.51
N ARG A 117 31.33 -7.73 -6.59
CA ARG A 117 32.16 -8.01 -5.42
C ARG A 117 32.77 -6.74 -4.84
N GLY A 118 33.09 -5.77 -5.68
CA GLY A 118 33.54 -4.44 -5.28
C GLY A 118 32.49 -3.69 -4.46
N LEU A 119 31.24 -3.66 -4.95
CA LEU A 119 30.12 -3.04 -4.24
C LEU A 119 29.84 -3.73 -2.90
N GLU A 120 29.85 -5.06 -2.86
CA GLU A 120 29.67 -5.85 -1.62
C GLU A 120 30.69 -5.48 -0.54
N LEU A 121 31.97 -5.47 -0.90
CA LEU A 121 33.05 -5.15 0.05
C LEU A 121 32.93 -3.71 0.57
N MET A 122 32.53 -2.76 -0.28
CA MET A 122 32.27 -1.39 0.15
C MET A 122 31.10 -1.35 1.15
N MET A 123 30.00 -2.03 0.88
CA MET A 123 28.88 -2.14 1.82
C MET A 123 29.28 -2.83 3.12
N GLU A 124 30.04 -3.94 3.05
CA GLU A 124 30.54 -4.67 4.21
C GLU A 124 31.50 -3.87 5.07
N SER A 125 32.09 -2.78 4.55
CA SER A 125 33.01 -1.94 5.32
C SER A 125 32.31 -1.21 6.45
N GLY A 126 31.04 -0.83 6.28
CA GLY A 126 30.27 -0.06 7.25
C GLY A 126 30.79 1.36 7.52
N THR A 127 31.74 1.86 6.69
CA THR A 127 32.42 3.16 6.86
C THR A 127 32.11 4.15 5.75
N LEU A 128 31.07 3.89 4.97
CA LEU A 128 30.69 4.76 3.88
C LEU A 128 29.88 5.98 4.40
N GLU A 129 30.16 7.15 3.83
CA GLU A 129 29.30 8.30 4.01
C GLU A 129 27.90 8.00 3.46
N PRO A 130 26.83 8.55 4.06
CA PRO A 130 25.45 8.20 3.69
C PRO A 130 25.15 8.31 2.19
N GLU A 131 25.59 9.38 1.54
CA GLU A 131 25.37 9.58 0.10
C GLU A 131 26.01 8.47 -0.74
N LEU A 132 27.26 8.11 -0.44
CA LEU A 132 27.99 7.05 -1.14
C LEU A 132 27.40 5.67 -0.82
N ALA A 133 27.00 5.43 0.44
CA ALA A 133 26.32 4.20 0.84
C ALA A 133 25.03 3.98 0.04
N GLY A 134 24.23 5.06 -0.15
CA GLY A 134 23.03 5.03 -0.94
C GLY A 134 23.28 4.75 -2.42
N GLN A 135 24.29 5.40 -3.02
CA GLN A 135 24.67 5.15 -4.42
C GLN A 135 25.12 3.71 -4.64
N ILE A 136 25.95 3.19 -3.74
CA ILE A 136 26.46 1.82 -3.80
C ILE A 136 25.33 0.81 -3.61
N GLY A 137 24.43 1.03 -2.63
CA GLY A 137 23.25 0.20 -2.43
C GLY A 137 22.37 0.14 -3.67
N PHE A 138 22.09 1.29 -4.29
CA PHE A 138 21.30 1.34 -5.51
C PHE A 138 21.99 0.65 -6.72
N ALA A 139 23.32 0.80 -6.86
CA ALA A 139 24.08 0.10 -7.90
C ALA A 139 24.12 -1.41 -7.67
N ALA A 140 24.27 -1.86 -6.42
CA ALA A 140 24.23 -3.28 -6.04
C ALA A 140 22.84 -3.88 -6.31
N TYR A 141 21.76 -3.16 -5.99
CA TYR A 141 20.40 -3.56 -6.36
C TYR A 141 20.29 -3.89 -7.85
N GLN A 142 20.80 -3.03 -8.74
CA GLN A 142 20.72 -3.25 -10.18
C GLN A 142 21.43 -4.55 -10.61
N ALA A 143 22.60 -4.81 -10.02
CA ALA A 143 23.38 -6.02 -10.31
C ALA A 143 22.68 -7.28 -9.79
N TYR A 144 22.15 -7.27 -8.56
CA TYR A 144 21.43 -8.41 -8.00
C TYR A 144 20.09 -8.66 -8.69
N SER A 145 19.35 -7.60 -9.03
CA SER A 145 18.09 -7.71 -9.77
C SER A 145 18.29 -8.36 -11.15
N ALA A 146 19.36 -7.99 -11.87
CA ALA A 146 19.72 -8.60 -13.13
C ALA A 146 20.05 -10.11 -13.02
N ARG A 147 20.46 -10.57 -11.83
CA ARG A 147 20.75 -11.97 -11.50
C ARG A 147 19.55 -12.71 -10.89
N ASN A 148 18.44 -12.03 -10.72
CA ASN A 148 17.25 -12.53 -10.03
C ASN A 148 17.53 -12.97 -8.56
N ASP A 149 18.52 -12.34 -7.92
CA ASP A 149 18.81 -12.53 -6.49
C ASP A 149 17.96 -11.56 -5.67
N ILE A 150 16.71 -11.98 -5.40
CA ILE A 150 15.71 -11.14 -4.72
C ILE A 150 16.13 -10.72 -3.31
N PRO A 151 16.65 -11.64 -2.44
CA PRO A 151 17.07 -11.26 -1.10
C PRO A 151 18.16 -10.20 -1.10
N ALA A 152 19.20 -10.37 -1.92
CA ALA A 152 20.30 -9.43 -2.00
C ALA A 152 19.89 -8.10 -2.65
N ALA A 153 19.04 -8.13 -3.70
CA ALA A 153 18.49 -6.93 -4.32
C ALA A 153 17.64 -6.11 -3.33
N ARG A 154 16.80 -6.77 -2.53
CA ARG A 154 16.03 -6.14 -1.45
C ARG A 154 16.94 -5.46 -0.44
N GLN A 155 17.91 -6.19 0.12
CA GLN A 155 18.84 -5.65 1.12
C GLN A 155 19.60 -4.43 0.59
N ALA A 156 20.00 -4.46 -0.67
CA ALA A 156 20.70 -3.36 -1.33
C ALA A 156 19.81 -2.11 -1.46
N LEU A 157 18.53 -2.25 -1.83
CA LEU A 157 17.57 -1.14 -1.82
C LEU A 157 17.26 -0.63 -0.41
N GLU A 158 17.13 -1.51 0.57
CA GLU A 158 16.93 -1.13 1.97
C GLU A 158 18.12 -0.29 2.48
N SER A 159 19.35 -0.61 2.08
CA SER A 159 20.53 0.20 2.39
C SER A 159 20.46 1.59 1.74
N ALA A 160 20.00 1.68 0.51
CA ALA A 160 19.81 2.97 -0.18
C ALA A 160 18.71 3.81 0.49
N ILE A 161 17.61 3.19 0.91
CA ILE A 161 16.52 3.83 1.66
C ILE A 161 17.04 4.35 3.01
N ALA A 162 17.77 3.54 3.76
CA ALA A 162 18.34 3.92 5.05
C ALA A 162 19.31 5.10 4.94
N ALA A 163 20.00 5.22 3.81
CA ALA A 163 20.87 6.35 3.48
C ALA A 163 20.11 7.59 2.97
N ASN A 164 18.77 7.53 2.89
CA ASN A 164 17.92 8.57 2.30
C ASN A 164 18.36 8.98 0.88
N TYR A 165 18.83 8.00 0.11
CA TYR A 165 19.35 8.23 -1.24
C TYR A 165 18.25 8.59 -2.22
N SER A 166 18.57 9.49 -3.14
CA SER A 166 17.73 9.79 -4.29
C SER A 166 18.56 10.00 -5.56
N THR A 167 17.99 9.62 -6.69
CA THR A 167 18.60 9.82 -8.00
C THR A 167 17.55 10.19 -9.02
N THR A 168 17.97 10.64 -10.21
CA THR A 168 17.08 10.96 -11.32
C THR A 168 17.32 9.97 -12.45
N ALA A 169 16.24 9.32 -12.88
CA ALA A 169 16.24 8.43 -14.04
C ALA A 169 15.61 9.12 -15.24
N THR A 170 16.20 8.93 -16.43
CA THR A 170 15.58 9.31 -17.69
C THR A 170 14.72 8.16 -18.18
N MET A 171 13.43 8.40 -18.34
CA MET A 171 12.46 7.42 -18.80
C MET A 171 12.56 7.22 -20.32
N SER A 172 11.95 6.15 -20.84
CA SER A 172 11.96 5.83 -22.27
C SER A 172 11.33 6.90 -23.17
N ASP A 173 10.44 7.72 -22.62
CA ASP A 173 9.82 8.86 -23.28
C ASP A 173 10.65 10.16 -23.20
N GLY A 174 11.85 10.10 -22.62
CA GLY A 174 12.75 11.23 -22.40
C GLY A 174 12.43 12.07 -21.17
N SER A 175 11.35 11.78 -20.43
CA SER A 175 11.04 12.46 -19.17
C SER A 175 12.02 12.07 -18.08
N GLN A 176 12.21 12.96 -17.11
CA GLN A 176 13.02 12.67 -15.92
C GLN A 176 12.13 12.36 -14.74
N LYS A 177 12.45 11.29 -14.01
CA LYS A 177 11.77 10.90 -12.80
C LYS A 177 12.75 10.79 -11.65
N THR A 178 12.45 11.42 -10.52
CA THR A 178 13.19 11.21 -9.28
C THR A 178 12.82 9.83 -8.70
N ILE A 179 13.86 9.07 -8.33
CA ILE A 179 13.75 7.81 -7.62
C ILE A 179 14.24 8.08 -6.20
N GLY A 180 13.34 8.10 -5.25
CA GLY A 180 13.59 8.26 -3.83
C GLY A 180 13.04 7.09 -3.03
N THR A 181 12.91 7.25 -1.72
CA THR A 181 12.38 6.20 -0.82
C THR A 181 11.05 5.60 -1.30
N PRO A 182 10.02 6.38 -1.70
CA PRO A 182 8.74 5.81 -2.15
C PRO A 182 8.87 4.91 -3.38
N GLU A 183 9.69 5.33 -4.35
CA GLU A 183 9.94 4.56 -5.56
C GLU A 183 10.73 3.29 -5.24
N MET A 184 11.73 3.37 -4.35
CA MET A 184 12.53 2.20 -3.94
C MET A 184 11.69 1.17 -3.17
N GLN A 185 10.77 1.62 -2.29
CA GLN A 185 9.81 0.73 -1.63
C GLN A 185 8.93 0.01 -2.65
N ARG A 186 8.44 0.72 -3.67
CA ARG A 186 7.71 0.08 -4.76
C ARG A 186 8.58 -0.90 -5.54
N MET A 187 9.85 -0.55 -5.82
CA MET A 187 10.79 -1.44 -6.52
C MET A 187 11.02 -2.75 -5.75
N ILE A 188 11.06 -2.71 -4.41
CA ILE A 188 11.15 -3.93 -3.60
C ILE A 188 9.88 -4.81 -3.79
N ALA A 189 8.69 -4.21 -3.78
CA ALA A 189 7.47 -4.96 -4.07
C ALA A 189 7.50 -5.57 -5.49
N ASP A 190 7.92 -4.79 -6.49
CA ASP A 190 8.04 -5.24 -7.88
C ASP A 190 9.05 -6.40 -8.03
N LEU A 191 10.14 -6.47 -7.23
CA LEU A 191 11.07 -7.61 -7.21
C LEU A 191 10.34 -8.92 -6.93
N TYR A 192 9.51 -8.93 -5.88
CA TYR A 192 8.73 -10.11 -5.52
C TYR A 192 7.69 -10.48 -6.58
N PHE A 193 6.94 -9.49 -7.08
CA PHE A 193 5.90 -9.75 -8.07
C PHE A 193 6.46 -10.26 -9.39
N ASN A 194 7.60 -9.73 -9.84
CA ASN A 194 8.28 -10.18 -11.06
C ASN A 194 8.89 -11.60 -10.93
N ALA A 195 9.13 -12.05 -9.71
CA ALA A 195 9.61 -13.40 -9.41
C ALA A 195 8.48 -14.39 -9.11
N ASP A 196 7.22 -14.04 -9.40
CA ASP A 196 6.02 -14.83 -9.06
C ASP A 196 5.86 -15.11 -7.55
N GLN A 197 6.51 -14.32 -6.68
CA GLN A 197 6.43 -14.39 -5.22
C GLN A 197 5.35 -13.42 -4.71
N THR A 198 4.11 -13.62 -5.17
CA THR A 198 3.00 -12.68 -4.94
C THR A 198 2.70 -12.49 -3.45
N GLN A 199 2.72 -13.55 -2.65
CA GLN A 199 2.39 -13.45 -1.23
C GLN A 199 3.43 -12.65 -0.45
N GLU A 200 4.71 -12.86 -0.73
CA GLU A 200 5.83 -12.14 -0.13
C GLU A 200 5.80 -10.66 -0.52
N GLY A 201 5.47 -10.36 -1.79
CA GLY A 201 5.31 -8.99 -2.26
C GLY A 201 4.16 -8.27 -1.57
N LEU A 202 3.01 -8.93 -1.42
CA LEU A 202 1.86 -8.38 -0.69
C LEU A 202 2.18 -8.19 0.80
N ALA A 203 2.83 -9.15 1.44
CA ALA A 203 3.25 -9.01 2.83
C ALA A 203 4.18 -7.80 3.02
N TYR A 204 5.17 -7.65 2.13
CA TYR A 204 6.07 -6.49 2.16
C TYR A 204 5.31 -5.15 2.03
N VAL A 205 4.34 -5.07 1.11
CA VAL A 205 3.52 -3.85 0.96
C VAL A 205 2.74 -3.55 2.24
N SER A 206 2.04 -4.55 2.81
CA SER A 206 1.26 -4.36 4.04
C SER A 206 2.15 -3.97 5.23
N GLU A 207 3.30 -4.62 5.41
CA GLU A 207 4.27 -4.29 6.48
C GLU A 207 4.80 -2.86 6.33
N THR A 208 5.17 -2.45 5.11
CA THR A 208 5.69 -1.11 4.83
C THR A 208 4.63 -0.05 5.11
N VAL A 209 3.40 -0.23 4.62
CA VAL A 209 2.29 0.69 4.88
C VAL A 209 2.01 0.83 6.38
N ASN A 210 1.94 -0.28 7.10
CA ASN A 210 1.68 -0.27 8.54
C ASN A 210 2.83 0.39 9.33
N SER A 211 4.08 0.17 8.94
CA SER A 211 5.25 0.81 9.55
C SER A 211 5.24 2.32 9.35
N LEU A 212 4.97 2.80 8.13
CA LEU A 212 4.87 4.23 7.84
C LEU A 212 3.73 4.89 8.63
N LYS A 213 2.57 4.25 8.70
CA LYS A 213 1.44 4.73 9.52
C LYS A 213 1.79 4.81 10.99
N ALA A 214 2.46 3.81 11.55
CA ALA A 214 2.89 3.80 12.94
C ALA A 214 3.92 4.90 13.24
N ALA A 215 4.77 5.23 12.26
CA ALA A 215 5.74 6.33 12.35
C ALA A 215 5.12 7.72 12.10
N GLY A 216 3.86 7.80 11.66
CA GLY A 216 3.22 9.06 11.26
C GLY A 216 3.77 9.62 9.94
N GLU A 217 4.38 8.77 9.12
CA GLU A 217 4.97 9.13 7.83
C GLU A 217 3.94 8.97 6.70
N PRO A 218 4.08 9.76 5.61
CA PRO A 218 3.21 9.63 4.45
C PRO A 218 3.31 8.25 3.80
N VAL A 219 2.19 7.60 3.58
CA VAL A 219 2.13 6.31 2.86
C VAL A 219 2.11 6.56 1.37
N PRO A 220 2.99 5.95 0.55
CA PRO A 220 2.97 6.16 -0.90
C PRO A 220 1.74 5.52 -1.57
N GLU A 221 0.96 6.31 -2.30
CA GLU A 221 -0.25 5.83 -3.01
C GLU A 221 0.06 4.68 -3.97
N GLN A 222 1.15 4.80 -4.73
CA GLN A 222 1.53 3.80 -5.72
C GLN A 222 1.89 2.44 -5.11
N LEU A 223 2.38 2.44 -3.86
CA LEU A 223 2.67 1.21 -3.15
C LEU A 223 1.39 0.44 -2.80
N ILE A 224 0.34 1.15 -2.33
CA ILE A 224 -0.96 0.52 -2.08
C ILE A 224 -1.61 0.05 -3.38
N ARG A 225 -1.52 0.87 -4.44
CA ARG A 225 -2.13 0.53 -5.74
C ARG A 225 -1.52 -0.70 -6.39
N VAL A 226 -0.20 -0.90 -6.32
CA VAL A 226 0.42 -2.12 -6.85
C VAL A 226 -0.01 -3.34 -6.05
N GLY A 227 -0.09 -3.24 -4.72
CA GLY A 227 -0.63 -4.31 -3.87
C GLY A 227 -2.08 -4.67 -4.24
N LEU A 228 -2.95 -3.66 -4.41
CA LEU A 228 -4.34 -3.87 -4.83
C LEU A 228 -4.42 -4.55 -6.21
N ALA A 229 -3.64 -4.08 -7.19
CA ALA A 229 -3.65 -4.65 -8.53
C ALA A 229 -3.23 -6.12 -8.50
N GLN A 230 -2.14 -6.45 -7.80
CA GLN A 230 -1.64 -7.81 -7.69
C GLN A 230 -2.62 -8.73 -6.94
N ALA A 231 -3.21 -8.25 -5.84
CA ALA A 231 -4.22 -9.01 -5.12
C ALA A 231 -5.46 -9.29 -5.98
N TYR A 232 -5.92 -8.30 -6.73
CA TYR A 232 -7.10 -8.42 -7.58
C TYR A 232 -6.86 -9.35 -8.79
N GLU A 233 -5.75 -9.18 -9.51
CA GLU A 233 -5.37 -10.02 -10.67
C GLU A 233 -5.19 -11.50 -10.30
N ASN A 234 -4.69 -11.76 -9.10
CA ASN A 234 -4.49 -13.12 -8.58
C ASN A 234 -5.70 -13.68 -7.81
N ASN A 235 -6.85 -12.98 -7.84
CA ASN A 235 -8.09 -13.37 -7.15
C ASN A 235 -7.92 -13.57 -5.63
N LEU A 236 -7.02 -12.84 -5.01
CA LEU A 236 -6.77 -12.86 -3.57
C LEU A 236 -7.76 -11.92 -2.88
N GLN A 237 -8.99 -12.43 -2.69
CA GLN A 237 -10.13 -11.65 -2.22
C GLN A 237 -9.90 -10.93 -0.87
N PRO A 238 -9.36 -11.59 0.18
CA PRO A 238 -9.08 -10.92 1.44
C PRO A 238 -8.10 -9.75 1.29
N GLN A 239 -7.01 -9.96 0.54
CA GLN A 239 -6.00 -8.92 0.30
C GLN A 239 -6.56 -7.77 -0.56
N SER A 240 -7.39 -8.07 -1.55
CA SER A 240 -8.04 -7.03 -2.36
C SER A 240 -8.90 -6.10 -1.50
N ARG A 241 -9.65 -6.65 -0.51
CA ARG A 241 -10.42 -5.86 0.45
C ARG A 241 -9.51 -5.04 1.38
N GLU A 242 -8.43 -5.63 1.85
CA GLU A 242 -7.45 -4.94 2.70
C GLU A 242 -6.84 -3.73 1.97
N TYR A 243 -6.32 -3.92 0.75
CA TYR A 243 -5.66 -2.84 0.01
C TYR A 243 -6.62 -1.75 -0.44
N VAL A 244 -7.84 -2.08 -0.84
CA VAL A 244 -8.81 -1.05 -1.21
C VAL A 244 -9.26 -0.23 0.02
N ALA A 245 -9.34 -0.85 1.20
CA ALA A 245 -9.59 -0.14 2.45
C ALA A 245 -8.41 0.78 2.81
N MET A 246 -7.16 0.32 2.69
CA MET A 246 -5.96 1.15 2.87
C MET A 246 -5.96 2.35 1.90
N LEU A 247 -6.38 2.14 0.65
CA LEU A 247 -6.48 3.20 -0.33
C LEU A 247 -7.56 4.22 0.04
N ALA A 248 -8.74 3.76 0.46
CA ALA A 248 -9.83 4.63 0.92
C ALA A 248 -9.44 5.43 2.18
N GLU A 249 -8.65 4.84 3.07
CA GLU A 249 -8.16 5.51 4.29
C GLU A 249 -7.17 6.63 3.98
N ASN A 250 -6.18 6.38 3.12
CA ASN A 250 -5.07 7.30 2.89
C ASN A 250 -5.32 8.29 1.74
N TYR A 251 -6.12 7.89 0.74
CA TYR A 251 -6.38 8.67 -0.49
C TYR A 251 -7.87 8.72 -0.83
N PRO A 252 -8.72 9.23 0.06
CA PRO A 252 -10.15 9.25 -0.15
C PRO A 252 -10.54 10.12 -1.36
N SER A 253 -11.32 9.52 -2.24
CA SER A 253 -11.98 10.20 -3.35
C SER A 253 -13.28 9.46 -3.69
N PRO A 254 -14.24 10.08 -4.38
CA PRO A 254 -15.45 9.38 -4.79
C PRO A 254 -15.18 8.10 -5.60
N ALA A 255 -14.15 8.11 -6.45
CA ALA A 255 -13.75 6.94 -7.23
C ALA A 255 -13.17 5.83 -6.36
N VAL A 256 -12.26 6.17 -5.43
CA VAL A 256 -11.66 5.19 -4.51
C VAL A 256 -12.70 4.57 -3.59
N TRP A 257 -13.64 5.37 -3.07
CA TRP A 257 -14.72 4.86 -2.25
C TRP A 257 -15.69 3.97 -3.04
N GLY A 258 -16.00 4.34 -4.28
CA GLY A 258 -16.78 3.50 -5.17
C GLY A 258 -16.11 2.14 -5.41
N ASP A 259 -14.81 2.13 -5.69
CA ASP A 259 -14.02 0.90 -5.85
C ASP A 259 -13.99 0.09 -4.53
N ALA A 260 -13.85 0.75 -3.37
CA ALA A 260 -13.83 0.09 -2.08
C ALA A 260 -15.14 -0.66 -1.79
N VAL A 261 -16.27 -0.04 -2.07
CA VAL A 261 -17.58 -0.70 -1.91
C VAL A 261 -17.74 -1.86 -2.89
N ILE A 262 -17.44 -1.67 -4.18
CA ILE A 262 -17.65 -2.70 -5.20
C ILE A 262 -16.71 -3.89 -5.02
N ILE A 263 -15.43 -3.64 -4.76
CA ILE A 263 -14.47 -4.74 -4.51
C ILE A 263 -14.89 -5.52 -3.28
N THR A 264 -15.29 -4.84 -2.20
CA THR A 264 -15.75 -5.50 -0.99
C THR A 264 -17.01 -6.31 -1.25
N LEU A 265 -18.01 -5.74 -1.91
CA LEU A 265 -19.29 -6.39 -2.24
C LEU A 265 -19.07 -7.67 -3.06
N ASN A 266 -18.29 -7.58 -4.14
CA ASN A 266 -18.09 -8.69 -5.07
C ASN A 266 -17.15 -9.79 -4.52
N SER A 267 -16.32 -9.47 -3.55
CA SER A 267 -15.30 -10.39 -3.03
C SER A 267 -15.65 -11.04 -1.68
N GLY A 268 -16.73 -10.58 -1.02
CA GLY A 268 -17.01 -11.00 0.36
C GLY A 268 -17.94 -12.21 0.51
N GLY A 269 -18.72 -12.56 -0.52
CA GLY A 269 -19.73 -13.59 -0.41
C GLY A 269 -20.79 -13.30 0.66
N TYR A 270 -21.15 -12.04 0.81
CA TYR A 270 -22.03 -11.54 1.87
C TYR A 270 -23.49 -12.01 1.73
N ALA A 271 -24.14 -12.23 2.87
CA ALA A 271 -25.60 -12.35 2.90
C ALA A 271 -26.26 -10.99 2.58
N ASN A 272 -27.52 -11.02 2.10
CA ASN A 272 -28.25 -9.81 1.74
C ASN A 272 -28.27 -8.71 2.82
N ALA A 273 -28.35 -9.13 4.09
CA ALA A 273 -28.35 -8.18 5.21
C ALA A 273 -26.98 -7.49 5.40
N ASP A 274 -25.89 -8.16 5.04
CA ASP A 274 -24.53 -7.64 5.12
C ASP A 274 -24.28 -6.67 3.95
N ALA A 275 -24.62 -7.11 2.73
CA ALA A 275 -24.55 -6.31 1.52
C ALA A 275 -25.36 -5.01 1.64
N LEU A 276 -26.57 -5.09 2.25
CA LEU A 276 -27.38 -3.92 2.52
C LEU A 276 -26.66 -2.86 3.36
N ASP A 277 -26.00 -3.28 4.46
CA ASP A 277 -25.31 -2.36 5.34
C ASP A 277 -24.04 -1.78 4.69
N LEU A 278 -23.42 -2.51 3.73
CA LEU A 278 -22.35 -1.97 2.88
C LEU A 278 -22.88 -0.93 1.87
N LEU A 279 -24.00 -1.19 1.22
CA LEU A 279 -24.60 -0.26 0.25
C LEU A 279 -25.20 0.99 0.92
N ARG A 280 -25.57 0.90 2.20
CA ARG A 280 -25.85 2.08 3.04
C ARG A 280 -24.66 3.02 3.15
N LEU A 281 -23.43 2.50 3.11
CA LEU A 281 -22.23 3.34 3.04
C LEU A 281 -22.15 4.09 1.71
N SER A 282 -22.45 3.45 0.56
CA SER A 282 -22.52 4.14 -0.74
C SER A 282 -23.50 5.31 -0.72
N ARG A 283 -24.64 5.16 -0.07
CA ARG A 283 -25.61 6.26 0.09
C ARG A 283 -24.99 7.44 0.84
N ARG A 284 -24.32 7.21 2.00
CA ARG A 284 -23.69 8.29 2.81
C ARG A 284 -22.49 8.93 2.12
N LEU A 285 -21.82 8.19 1.26
CA LEU A 285 -20.74 8.68 0.42
C LEU A 285 -21.25 9.47 -0.77
N ASN A 286 -22.55 9.37 -1.07
CA ASN A 286 -23.16 9.86 -2.31
C ASN A 286 -22.41 9.35 -3.57
N SER A 287 -22.03 8.07 -3.52
CA SER A 287 -21.10 7.42 -4.47
C SER A 287 -21.65 6.08 -4.94
N TYR A 288 -22.64 6.12 -5.82
CA TYR A 288 -22.98 4.96 -6.63
C TYR A 288 -22.15 4.98 -7.90
N ASN A 289 -21.45 3.89 -8.22
CA ASN A 289 -20.62 3.82 -9.42
C ASN A 289 -21.44 3.92 -10.71
N ASP A 290 -22.62 3.30 -10.71
CA ASP A 290 -23.57 3.34 -11.80
C ASP A 290 -24.99 2.99 -11.31
N THR A 291 -25.96 3.00 -12.24
CA THR A 291 -27.36 2.65 -11.97
C THR A 291 -27.53 1.27 -11.35
N ARG A 292 -26.68 0.28 -11.71
CA ARG A 292 -26.79 -1.10 -11.21
C ARG A 292 -26.53 -1.19 -9.71
N VAL A 293 -25.56 -0.42 -9.20
CA VAL A 293 -25.25 -0.39 -7.76
C VAL A 293 -26.43 0.18 -6.97
N LEU A 294 -27.06 1.23 -7.48
CA LEU A 294 -28.29 1.75 -6.87
C LEU A 294 -29.44 0.74 -6.96
N ALA A 295 -29.62 0.09 -8.11
CA ALA A 295 -30.66 -0.91 -8.29
C ALA A 295 -30.49 -2.10 -7.33
N GLU A 296 -29.26 -2.59 -7.15
CA GLU A 296 -28.95 -3.64 -6.18
C GLU A 296 -29.28 -3.19 -4.74
N TYR A 297 -28.95 -1.95 -4.40
CA TYR A 297 -29.32 -1.38 -3.10
C TYR A 297 -30.84 -1.37 -2.89
N ILE A 298 -31.59 -0.92 -3.90
CA ILE A 298 -33.06 -0.86 -3.84
C ILE A 298 -33.68 -2.25 -3.76
N GLU A 299 -33.12 -3.24 -4.47
CA GLU A 299 -33.56 -4.63 -4.38
C GLU A 299 -33.37 -5.20 -2.96
N LEU A 300 -32.22 -4.96 -2.34
CA LEU A 300 -31.91 -5.41 -0.97
C LEU A 300 -32.76 -4.70 0.09
N LEU A 301 -33.17 -3.45 -0.14
CA LEU A 301 -34.07 -2.71 0.75
C LEU A 301 -35.48 -3.29 0.73
N ASP A 302 -35.99 -3.72 -0.40
CA ASP A 302 -37.39 -4.10 -0.68
C ASP A 302 -38.39 -2.95 -0.39
N SER A 303 -39.06 -2.46 -1.41
CA SER A 303 -40.04 -1.36 -1.32
C SER A 303 -41.15 -1.59 -0.28
N ARG A 304 -41.39 -2.85 0.11
CA ARG A 304 -42.39 -3.22 1.13
C ARG A 304 -41.82 -3.22 2.54
N ARG A 305 -40.50 -3.39 2.67
CA ARG A 305 -39.84 -3.51 3.97
C ARG A 305 -39.30 -2.17 4.49
N TYR A 306 -38.65 -1.39 3.59
CA TYR A 306 -38.04 -0.11 3.94
C TYR A 306 -38.44 1.01 2.98
N PRO A 307 -39.77 1.30 2.85
CA PRO A 307 -40.27 2.22 1.83
C PRO A 307 -39.71 3.64 1.98
N GLY A 308 -39.46 4.10 3.19
CA GLY A 308 -38.84 5.42 3.45
C GLY A 308 -37.44 5.53 2.87
N GLU A 309 -36.61 4.55 3.13
CA GLU A 309 -35.21 4.49 2.65
C GLU A 309 -35.12 4.30 1.13
N VAL A 310 -36.03 3.49 0.55
CA VAL A 310 -36.13 3.31 -0.92
C VAL A 310 -36.39 4.63 -1.62
N VAL A 311 -37.42 5.38 -1.17
CA VAL A 311 -37.77 6.68 -1.77
C VAL A 311 -36.57 7.64 -1.65
N ALA A 312 -35.99 7.76 -0.47
CA ALA A 312 -34.87 8.67 -0.23
C ALA A 312 -33.66 8.31 -1.11
N ALA A 313 -33.28 7.02 -1.13
CA ALA A 313 -32.10 6.56 -1.87
C ALA A 313 -32.26 6.77 -3.41
N ILE A 314 -33.45 6.55 -3.95
CA ILE A 314 -33.72 6.79 -5.37
C ILE A 314 -33.69 8.29 -5.68
N ASP A 315 -34.31 9.12 -4.84
CA ASP A 315 -34.36 10.58 -5.06
C ASP A 315 -32.93 11.18 -4.99
N GLU A 316 -32.11 10.74 -4.03
CA GLU A 316 -30.71 11.12 -3.92
C GLU A 316 -29.89 10.60 -5.14
N GLY A 317 -30.11 9.33 -5.52
CA GLY A 317 -29.44 8.72 -6.68
C GLY A 317 -29.77 9.44 -7.99
N PHE A 318 -31.01 9.82 -8.18
CA PHE A 318 -31.43 10.58 -9.37
C PHE A 318 -30.85 12.00 -9.43
N ALA A 319 -30.30 12.53 -8.36
CA ALA A 319 -29.56 13.78 -8.40
C ALA A 319 -28.15 13.59 -9.01
N LEU A 320 -27.64 12.36 -9.07
CA LEU A 320 -26.34 12.06 -9.63
C LEU A 320 -26.37 11.95 -11.16
N SER A 321 -25.25 12.32 -11.81
CA SER A 321 -25.13 12.31 -13.27
C SER A 321 -24.90 10.92 -13.87
N ASN A 322 -24.44 9.97 -13.07
CA ASN A 322 -24.08 8.60 -13.46
C ASN A 322 -25.21 7.58 -13.20
N VAL A 323 -26.38 8.04 -12.75
CA VAL A 323 -27.57 7.21 -12.54
C VAL A 323 -28.58 7.51 -13.63
N ASP A 324 -29.09 6.46 -14.30
CA ASP A 324 -30.14 6.56 -15.30
C ASP A 324 -31.52 6.80 -14.65
N LYS A 325 -32.04 8.02 -14.81
CA LYS A 325 -33.36 8.43 -14.28
C LYS A 325 -34.52 7.78 -14.98
N SER A 326 -34.28 7.15 -16.13
CA SER A 326 -35.31 6.45 -16.92
C SER A 326 -35.37 4.95 -16.62
N ASP A 327 -34.54 4.44 -15.70
CA ASP A 327 -34.53 3.03 -15.32
C ASP A 327 -35.90 2.58 -14.80
N PRO A 328 -36.57 1.61 -15.46
CA PRO A 328 -37.96 1.22 -15.14
C PRO A 328 -38.06 0.58 -13.74
N PHE A 329 -37.01 -0.16 -13.29
CA PHE A 329 -37.01 -0.80 -11.97
C PHE A 329 -36.99 0.26 -10.87
N LEU A 330 -36.15 1.28 -10.99
CA LEU A 330 -36.04 2.35 -10.00
C LEU A 330 -37.31 3.18 -9.95
N ILE A 331 -37.92 3.50 -11.12
CA ILE A 331 -39.18 4.27 -11.21
C ILE A 331 -40.33 3.50 -10.51
N GLU A 332 -40.49 2.23 -10.82
CA GLU A 332 -41.56 1.42 -10.24
C GLU A 332 -41.37 1.15 -8.75
N SER A 333 -40.12 0.84 -8.33
CA SER A 333 -39.77 0.67 -6.92
C SER A 333 -40.07 1.92 -6.10
N ARG A 334 -39.71 3.11 -6.64
CA ARG A 334 -40.02 4.39 -5.99
C ARG A 334 -41.52 4.61 -5.84
N LYS A 335 -42.26 4.33 -6.87
CA LYS A 335 -43.75 4.50 -6.88
C LYS A 335 -44.41 3.56 -5.87
N GLU A 336 -44.02 2.28 -5.85
CA GLU A 336 -44.51 1.30 -4.88
C GLU A 336 -44.19 1.74 -3.44
N ALA A 337 -42.96 2.12 -3.18
CA ALA A 337 -42.50 2.56 -1.88
C ALA A 337 -43.23 3.83 -1.41
N ALA A 338 -43.35 4.84 -2.29
CA ALA A 338 -44.03 6.10 -1.99
C ALA A 338 -45.47 5.88 -1.53
N GLY A 339 -46.17 4.90 -2.14
CA GLY A 339 -47.54 4.54 -1.75
C GLY A 339 -47.67 3.99 -0.32
N ARG A 340 -46.55 3.50 0.28
CA ARG A 340 -46.55 2.88 1.61
C ARG A 340 -46.03 3.82 2.72
N VAL A 341 -45.25 4.82 2.41
CA VAL A 341 -44.54 5.70 3.39
C VAL A 341 -45.54 6.31 4.39
N SER A 342 -46.73 6.78 3.94
CA SER A 342 -47.68 7.45 4.85
C SER A 342 -48.23 6.52 5.92
N ALA A 343 -48.63 5.31 5.55
CA ALA A 343 -49.17 4.33 6.49
C ALA A 343 -48.09 3.83 7.45
N ASP A 344 -46.90 3.61 6.93
CA ASP A 344 -45.75 3.17 7.72
C ASP A 344 -45.33 4.19 8.77
N ARG A 345 -45.26 5.48 8.40
CA ARG A 345 -44.95 6.58 9.35
C ARG A 345 -46.01 6.71 10.45
N GLN A 346 -47.25 6.44 10.19
CA GLN A 346 -48.31 6.44 11.22
C GLN A 346 -48.08 5.33 12.26
N GLY A 347 -47.48 4.21 11.86
CA GLY A 347 -47.15 3.08 12.73
C GLY A 347 -45.92 3.30 13.63
N LEU A 348 -45.03 4.26 13.35
CA LEU A 348 -43.74 4.43 14.06
C LEU A 348 -43.93 4.65 15.56
N SER A 349 -44.91 5.49 15.96
CA SER A 349 -45.14 5.77 17.38
C SER A 349 -45.57 4.53 18.18
N SER A 350 -46.42 3.69 17.57
CA SER A 350 -46.86 2.43 18.16
C SER A 350 -45.69 1.45 18.26
N LEU A 351 -44.88 1.32 17.21
CA LEU A 351 -43.69 0.47 17.18
C LEU A 351 -42.69 0.88 18.27
N ALA A 352 -42.45 2.19 18.44
CA ALA A 352 -41.59 2.70 19.49
C ALA A 352 -42.12 2.39 20.89
N ALA A 353 -43.43 2.59 21.10
CA ALA A 353 -44.07 2.26 22.37
C ALA A 353 -43.97 0.78 22.73
N ASP A 354 -44.14 -0.12 21.73
CA ASP A 354 -43.99 -1.57 21.91
C ASP A 354 -42.53 -1.95 22.21
N ALA A 355 -41.57 -1.36 21.53
CA ALA A 355 -40.13 -1.60 21.75
C ALA A 355 -39.60 -1.05 23.07
N ARG A 356 -40.32 -0.08 23.70
CA ARG A 356 -39.97 0.46 25.01
C ARG A 356 -40.55 -0.30 26.19
N LYS A 357 -41.50 -1.24 25.93
CA LYS A 357 -42.05 -2.09 26.98
C LYS A 357 -40.98 -2.96 27.65
N SER A 358 -41.11 -3.22 28.95
CA SER A 358 -40.17 -4.10 29.69
C SER A 358 -40.13 -5.54 29.15
N GLY A 359 -41.19 -5.99 28.50
CA GLY A 359 -41.28 -7.33 27.87
C GLY A 359 -41.03 -7.34 26.38
N ALA A 360 -40.44 -6.30 25.80
CA ALA A 360 -40.10 -6.26 24.37
C ALA A 360 -39.15 -7.42 24.00
N THR A 361 -39.44 -8.12 22.92
CA THR A 361 -38.58 -9.22 22.44
C THR A 361 -37.39 -8.69 21.65
N LEU A 362 -36.34 -9.50 21.55
CA LEU A 362 -35.19 -9.17 20.68
C LEU A 362 -35.66 -8.80 19.26
N LYS A 363 -36.56 -9.58 18.68
CA LYS A 363 -37.10 -9.32 17.35
C LYS A 363 -37.80 -7.94 17.28
N THR A 364 -38.59 -7.58 18.30
CA THR A 364 -39.25 -6.26 18.37
C THR A 364 -38.23 -5.13 18.37
N LEU A 365 -37.15 -5.27 19.16
CA LEU A 365 -36.10 -4.24 19.25
C LEU A 365 -35.34 -4.09 17.94
N VAL A 366 -34.92 -5.21 17.32
CA VAL A 366 -34.18 -5.14 16.04
C VAL A 366 -35.06 -4.58 14.93
N VAL A 367 -36.33 -5.00 14.83
CA VAL A 367 -37.27 -4.46 13.83
C VAL A 367 -37.50 -2.97 14.07
N ALA A 368 -37.66 -2.52 15.31
CA ALA A 368 -37.79 -1.11 15.59
C ALA A 368 -36.53 -0.34 15.19
N GLY A 369 -35.34 -0.81 15.59
CA GLY A 369 -34.06 -0.20 15.17
C GLY A 369 -33.95 -0.06 13.66
N ASP A 370 -34.19 -1.16 12.92
CA ASP A 370 -34.13 -1.17 11.45
C ASP A 370 -35.13 -0.20 10.81
N THR A 371 -36.37 -0.16 11.34
CA THR A 371 -37.41 0.74 10.81
C THR A 371 -37.05 2.20 11.07
N PHE A 372 -36.64 2.56 12.30
CA PHE A 372 -36.26 3.95 12.61
C PHE A 372 -35.03 4.39 11.82
N LEU A 373 -34.04 3.52 11.63
CA LEU A 373 -32.88 3.79 10.77
C LEU A 373 -33.29 4.08 9.33
N SER A 374 -34.24 3.31 8.78
CA SER A 374 -34.74 3.47 7.41
C SER A 374 -35.57 4.76 7.21
N TYR A 375 -36.02 5.40 8.26
CA TYR A 375 -36.72 6.68 8.25
C TYR A 375 -35.86 7.86 8.66
N ASP A 376 -34.52 7.71 8.66
CA ASP A 376 -33.56 8.74 9.08
C ASP A 376 -33.85 9.25 10.52
N GLN A 377 -34.25 8.35 11.43
CA GLN A 377 -34.44 8.59 12.86
C GLN A 377 -33.39 7.82 13.66
N PRO A 378 -32.11 8.23 13.57
CA PRO A 378 -31.01 7.44 14.10
C PRO A 378 -30.94 7.44 15.64
N ALA A 379 -31.51 8.40 16.33
CA ALA A 379 -31.51 8.44 17.79
C ALA A 379 -32.38 7.31 18.38
N GLU A 380 -33.58 7.10 17.83
CA GLU A 380 -34.45 5.98 18.21
C GLU A 380 -33.85 4.63 17.80
N ALA A 381 -33.24 4.57 16.61
CA ALA A 381 -32.54 3.36 16.15
C ALA A 381 -31.41 2.96 17.11
N GLU A 382 -30.59 3.92 17.57
CA GLU A 382 -29.54 3.70 18.56
C GLU A 382 -30.10 3.17 19.88
N GLU A 383 -31.23 3.76 20.40
CA GLU A 383 -31.89 3.30 21.61
C GLU A 383 -32.22 1.80 21.53
N PHE A 384 -32.84 1.38 20.43
CA PHE A 384 -33.32 0.01 20.28
C PHE A 384 -32.20 -0.98 20.00
N TYR A 385 -31.21 -0.63 19.21
CA TYR A 385 -30.03 -1.50 19.00
C TYR A 385 -29.23 -1.66 20.29
N THR A 386 -29.07 -0.62 21.09
CA THR A 386 -28.37 -0.70 22.39
C THR A 386 -29.10 -1.66 23.34
N LYS A 387 -30.44 -1.61 23.40
CA LYS A 387 -31.22 -2.56 24.18
C LYS A 387 -31.09 -3.99 23.63
N ALA A 388 -31.13 -4.16 22.31
CA ALA A 388 -31.02 -5.46 21.65
C ALA A 388 -29.67 -6.15 21.97
N LEU A 389 -28.57 -5.40 22.04
CA LEU A 389 -27.24 -5.94 22.38
C LEU A 389 -27.18 -6.56 23.78
N GLY A 390 -28.05 -6.13 24.71
CA GLY A 390 -28.14 -6.72 26.05
C GLY A 390 -28.96 -8.02 26.12
N MET A 391 -29.52 -8.49 25.01
CA MET A 391 -30.38 -9.66 24.99
C MET A 391 -29.66 -10.93 24.52
N SER A 392 -30.07 -12.08 25.08
CA SER A 392 -29.58 -13.37 24.64
C SER A 392 -30.04 -13.70 23.21
N GLY A 393 -29.15 -14.33 22.41
CA GLY A 393 -29.44 -14.73 21.03
C GLY A 393 -29.34 -13.59 20.01
N VAL A 394 -28.82 -12.43 20.38
CA VAL A 394 -28.58 -11.31 19.48
C VAL A 394 -27.48 -11.67 18.44
N GLU A 395 -27.72 -11.34 17.18
CA GLU A 395 -26.70 -11.37 16.14
C GLU A 395 -25.80 -10.14 16.29
N THR A 396 -24.86 -10.24 17.24
CA THR A 396 -24.00 -9.11 17.67
C THR A 396 -23.34 -8.37 16.50
N PRO A 397 -22.73 -9.01 15.49
CA PRO A 397 -22.10 -8.30 14.39
C PRO A 397 -23.10 -7.45 13.57
N VAL A 398 -24.31 -7.95 13.37
CA VAL A 398 -25.38 -7.23 12.65
C VAL A 398 -25.80 -6.00 13.44
N VAL A 399 -26.12 -6.20 14.71
CA VAL A 399 -26.64 -5.11 15.55
C VAL A 399 -25.57 -4.06 15.84
N LEU A 400 -24.31 -4.45 16.05
CA LEU A 400 -23.19 -3.51 16.19
C LEU A 400 -22.98 -2.69 14.92
N THR A 401 -23.02 -3.31 13.73
CA THR A 401 -22.86 -2.57 12.47
C THR A 401 -23.96 -1.49 12.35
N ARG A 402 -25.21 -1.83 12.60
CA ARG A 402 -26.35 -0.91 12.50
C ARG A 402 -26.37 0.15 13.61
N LEU A 403 -25.94 -0.22 14.82
CA LEU A 403 -25.71 0.74 15.92
C LEU A 403 -24.66 1.78 15.49
N GLY A 404 -23.53 1.34 14.94
CA GLY A 404 -22.50 2.24 14.42
C GLY A 404 -23.04 3.16 13.33
N ILE A 405 -23.86 2.66 12.42
CA ILE A 405 -24.53 3.48 11.38
C ILE A 405 -25.44 4.53 12.03
N ALA A 406 -26.25 4.13 13.02
CA ALA A 406 -27.14 5.06 13.74
C ALA A 406 -26.34 6.16 14.51
N GLN A 407 -25.21 5.81 15.10
CA GLN A 407 -24.31 6.76 15.73
C GLN A 407 -23.65 7.70 14.72
N PHE A 408 -23.20 7.15 13.57
CA PHE A 408 -22.64 7.93 12.47
C PHE A 408 -23.65 8.96 11.93
N ASP A 409 -24.88 8.56 11.70
CA ASP A 409 -25.95 9.44 11.18
C ASP A 409 -26.34 10.56 12.17
N GLN A 410 -26.00 10.42 13.46
CA GLN A 410 -26.13 11.47 14.48
C GLN A 410 -24.89 12.39 14.58
N GLY A 411 -23.84 12.16 13.76
CA GLY A 411 -22.58 12.89 13.88
C GLY A 411 -21.68 12.44 15.04
N LYS A 412 -22.02 11.34 15.72
CA LYS A 412 -21.21 10.73 16.79
C LYS A 412 -20.08 9.88 16.20
N TYR A 413 -19.22 10.50 15.39
CA TYR A 413 -18.24 9.77 14.57
C TYR A 413 -17.22 8.97 15.39
N SER A 414 -16.78 9.49 16.53
CA SER A 414 -15.84 8.77 17.42
C SER A 414 -16.47 7.50 17.98
N GLU A 415 -17.70 7.62 18.51
CA GLU A 415 -18.47 6.51 19.09
C GLU A 415 -18.79 5.45 18.01
N ALA A 416 -19.22 5.91 16.84
CA ALA A 416 -19.47 5.05 15.68
C ALA A 416 -18.21 4.25 15.30
N GLY A 417 -17.05 4.90 15.22
CA GLY A 417 -15.77 4.24 14.94
C GLY A 417 -15.40 3.19 15.98
N GLU A 418 -15.62 3.45 17.26
CA GLU A 418 -15.42 2.49 18.35
C GLU A 418 -16.38 1.29 18.24
N THR A 419 -17.64 1.57 17.88
CA THR A 419 -18.66 0.52 17.70
C THR A 419 -18.33 -0.37 16.51
N PHE A 420 -17.93 0.19 15.37
CA PHE A 420 -17.54 -0.58 14.19
C PHE A 420 -16.31 -1.47 14.43
N ARG A 421 -15.31 -1.00 15.20
CA ARG A 421 -14.13 -1.81 15.54
C ARG A 421 -14.43 -3.05 16.39
N LYS A 422 -15.59 -3.12 17.04
CA LYS A 422 -16.05 -4.31 17.80
C LYS A 422 -16.70 -5.37 16.92
N VAL A 423 -16.93 -5.07 15.65
CA VAL A 423 -17.56 -6.03 14.72
C VAL A 423 -16.56 -7.07 14.27
N GLU A 424 -16.92 -8.33 14.46
CA GLU A 424 -16.10 -9.48 14.10
C GLU A 424 -16.80 -10.35 13.03
N GLY A 425 -16.08 -11.36 12.54
CA GLY A 425 -16.59 -12.32 11.56
C GLY A 425 -16.77 -11.74 10.17
N ALA A 426 -17.73 -12.23 9.41
CA ALA A 426 -17.94 -11.88 8.00
C ALA A 426 -18.18 -10.38 7.76
N ARG A 427 -18.70 -9.66 8.75
CA ARG A 427 -18.98 -8.22 8.66
C ARG A 427 -17.79 -7.31 8.95
N LYS A 428 -16.65 -7.87 9.37
CA LYS A 428 -15.48 -7.08 9.78
C LYS A 428 -15.02 -6.10 8.70
N ASP A 429 -14.94 -6.54 7.44
CA ASP A 429 -14.45 -5.69 6.34
C ASP A 429 -15.44 -4.55 6.05
N ILE A 430 -16.75 -4.81 6.12
CA ILE A 430 -17.80 -3.77 5.99
C ILE A 430 -17.69 -2.75 7.10
N ALA A 431 -17.58 -3.22 8.34
CA ALA A 431 -17.46 -2.34 9.51
C ALA A 431 -16.15 -1.54 9.50
N ASN A 432 -15.06 -2.12 8.95
CA ASN A 432 -13.80 -1.39 8.76
C ASN A 432 -13.96 -0.21 7.79
N LEU A 433 -14.63 -0.38 6.66
CA LEU A 433 -14.90 0.74 5.74
C LEU A 433 -15.73 1.84 6.41
N TRP A 434 -16.75 1.47 7.18
CA TRP A 434 -17.54 2.42 7.97
C TRP A 434 -16.68 3.14 9.03
N ALA A 435 -15.77 2.43 9.71
CA ALA A 435 -14.88 3.01 10.71
C ALA A 435 -13.90 4.02 10.07
N ILE A 436 -13.35 3.69 8.90
CA ILE A 436 -12.50 4.60 8.13
C ILE A 436 -13.29 5.87 7.76
N TYR A 437 -14.51 5.72 7.26
CA TYR A 437 -15.33 6.86 6.87
C TYR A 437 -15.73 7.72 8.09
N ALA A 438 -16.06 7.09 9.22
CA ALA A 438 -16.35 7.80 10.46
C ALA A 438 -15.13 8.60 10.96
N ALA A 439 -13.92 8.04 10.88
CA ALA A 439 -12.69 8.74 11.22
C ALA A 439 -12.47 9.98 10.36
N GLN A 440 -12.66 9.85 9.03
CA GLN A 440 -12.53 10.97 8.10
C GLN A 440 -13.56 12.09 8.36
N LYS A 441 -14.81 11.74 8.72
CA LYS A 441 -15.84 12.72 9.08
C LYS A 441 -15.58 13.38 10.43
N GLY A 442 -14.96 12.66 11.35
CA GLY A 442 -14.56 13.15 12.67
C GLY A 442 -13.27 13.99 12.69
N GLY A 443 -12.64 14.22 11.53
CA GLY A 443 -11.44 15.07 11.42
C GLY A 443 -10.14 14.37 11.87
N ARG A 444 -10.07 13.06 11.74
CA ARG A 444 -8.88 12.25 12.03
C ARG A 444 -8.30 11.63 10.75
#